data_6ac76ab3ebbf8d516f44df1551ebdafc
#
_entry.id   6ac76ab3ebbf8d516f44df1551ebdafc
#
_cell.length_a   1.000
_cell.length_b   1.000
_cell.length_c   1.000
_cell.angle_alpha   90.00
_cell.angle_beta   90.00
_cell.angle_gamma   90.00
#
_symmetry.space_group_name_H-M   'P 1'
#
loop_
_entity.id
_entity.type
_entity.pdbx_description
1 polymer ?
#
loop_
_entity_poly.entity_id
_entity_poly.type
_entity_poly.pdbx_seq_one_letter_code
_entity_poly.pdbx_strand_id
1 'polypeptide(L)'
;MNYKSDDKNSYLLKGDTMELLPQFEHKFDMVFADPPYFLSNNGLSIQSGKIVSVNKGDWDKSGGFEYINDFNRKWLTLIRDKMKDDATIWISGSMHNIFSIGQILNELGFKILNVITWEKTNPPPNFSCRYFTYSTEQIIWARKCEKVPHYYNYELMKQLNGDKQMKDVWKLPAIAPWEKSCGKHPTQKPLSVLTRLILASTKPDAWILDPFSGSSTTGIAANLVGRKFLGIDQEEEFLSISKNRKLEIENPKTAALQRNRIAGFIDKNQLSAFVENEEPNEEIKVALGFCRAKDIENIKLDKTFYFHAIESNNRVKDFPVGILEAKRLVIYSGGRSNPIYLTGLTAEIKSVELKHKSDIIGKENSKTEFYYEVTLDELFIDDENIKFAINVNTLFDKSDEKNSKLLQQFLPALTTWEKILKSINKKRVYA
;
A
#
# COMPACT_ATOMS: atom_id res chain seq x y z
N MET A 1 -0.69 -17.42 -8.52
CA MET A 1 0.73 -17.01 -8.48
C MET A 1 0.84 -15.83 -7.54
N ASN A 2 1.78 -15.83 -6.64
CA ASN A 2 2.07 -14.66 -5.82
C ASN A 2 3.36 -14.04 -6.36
N TYR A 3 3.35 -12.74 -6.59
CA TYR A 3 4.53 -12.00 -7.05
C TYR A 3 4.90 -10.92 -6.03
N LYS A 4 6.18 -10.78 -5.80
CA LYS A 4 6.79 -9.71 -5.02
C LYS A 4 7.90 -9.11 -5.87
N SER A 5 7.91 -7.79 -6.04
CA SER A 5 8.97 -7.10 -6.76
C SER A 5 10.29 -7.09 -5.96
N ASP A 6 11.43 -6.99 -6.66
CA ASP A 6 12.75 -6.99 -6.02
C ASP A 6 12.93 -5.76 -5.10
N ASP A 7 12.38 -4.60 -5.49
CA ASP A 7 12.37 -3.38 -4.69
C ASP A 7 11.36 -3.41 -3.51
N LYS A 8 10.62 -4.51 -3.34
CA LYS A 8 9.62 -4.72 -2.28
C LYS A 8 8.48 -3.67 -2.25
N ASN A 9 8.27 -2.96 -3.35
CA ASN A 9 7.24 -1.92 -3.46
C ASN A 9 5.94 -2.42 -4.08
N SER A 10 5.90 -3.65 -4.61
CA SER A 10 4.72 -4.25 -5.22
C SER A 10 4.54 -5.71 -4.85
N TYR A 11 3.32 -6.03 -4.46
CA TYR A 11 2.86 -7.40 -4.18
C TYR A 11 1.60 -7.68 -4.99
N LEU A 12 1.59 -8.81 -5.67
CA LEU A 12 0.44 -9.28 -6.45
C LEU A 12 0.02 -10.66 -5.96
N LEU A 13 -1.23 -10.78 -5.59
CA LEU A 13 -1.79 -12.01 -5.04
C LEU A 13 -2.88 -12.55 -5.96
N LYS A 14 -2.81 -13.83 -6.27
CA LYS A 14 -3.86 -14.53 -7.02
C LYS A 14 -4.89 -15.09 -6.06
N GLY A 15 -6.14 -14.72 -6.24
CA GLY A 15 -7.26 -15.31 -5.51
C GLY A 15 -8.42 -14.36 -5.34
N ASP A 16 -9.41 -14.83 -4.62
CA ASP A 16 -10.57 -14.02 -4.25
C ASP A 16 -10.21 -13.06 -3.11
N THR A 17 -10.53 -11.80 -3.30
CA THR A 17 -10.31 -10.74 -2.30
C THR A 17 -11.00 -11.05 -0.97
N MET A 18 -12.20 -11.63 -1.01
CA MET A 18 -12.96 -11.94 0.21
C MET A 18 -12.35 -13.09 1.00
N GLU A 19 -11.61 -13.98 0.33
CA GLU A 19 -10.90 -15.08 0.97
C GLU A 19 -9.50 -14.66 1.47
N LEU A 20 -8.80 -13.84 0.70
CA LEU A 20 -7.42 -13.46 0.99
C LEU A 20 -7.31 -12.35 2.03
N LEU A 21 -8.10 -11.28 1.93
CA LEU A 21 -7.99 -10.13 2.84
C LEU A 21 -8.14 -10.47 4.32
N PRO A 22 -9.04 -11.36 4.76
CA PRO A 22 -9.12 -11.75 6.17
C PRO A 22 -7.83 -12.33 6.74
N GLN A 23 -6.96 -12.89 5.88
CA GLN A 23 -5.72 -13.54 6.28
C GLN A 23 -4.60 -12.54 6.63
N PHE A 24 -4.74 -11.25 6.28
CA PHE A 24 -3.75 -10.22 6.56
C PHE A 24 -4.13 -9.39 7.78
N GLU A 25 -3.13 -9.02 8.59
CA GLU A 25 -3.32 -8.04 9.68
C GLU A 25 -2.95 -6.61 9.25
N HIS A 26 -2.28 -6.47 8.09
CA HIS A 26 -1.83 -5.16 7.61
C HIS A 26 -3.00 -4.20 7.33
N LYS A 27 -2.78 -2.93 7.66
CA LYS A 27 -3.71 -1.84 7.36
C LYS A 27 -3.10 -0.85 6.37
N PHE A 28 -3.90 -0.46 5.41
CA PHE A 28 -3.50 0.37 4.29
C PHE A 28 -3.81 1.85 4.52
N ASP A 29 -2.97 2.71 3.94
CA ASP A 29 -3.14 4.17 3.99
C ASP A 29 -4.21 4.64 3.00
N MET A 30 -4.34 3.94 1.88
CA MET A 30 -5.32 4.21 0.84
C MET A 30 -5.81 2.91 0.21
N VAL A 31 -7.07 2.89 -0.17
CA VAL A 31 -7.65 1.86 -1.03
C VAL A 31 -8.14 2.51 -2.32
N PHE A 32 -7.81 1.92 -3.46
CA PHE A 32 -8.52 2.15 -4.71
C PHE A 32 -9.26 0.88 -5.08
N ALA A 33 -10.50 0.97 -5.50
CA ALA A 33 -11.31 -0.15 -5.95
C ALA A 33 -12.03 0.17 -7.24
N ASP A 34 -11.93 -0.74 -8.20
CA ASP A 34 -12.70 -0.74 -9.46
C ASP A 34 -13.53 -2.05 -9.51
N PRO A 35 -14.57 -2.18 -8.66
CA PRO A 35 -15.34 -3.42 -8.54
C PRO A 35 -16.10 -3.73 -9.83
N PRO A 36 -16.60 -4.96 -10.01
CA PRO A 36 -17.45 -5.32 -11.14
C PRO A 36 -18.62 -4.34 -11.32
N TYR A 37 -18.87 -3.93 -12.57
CA TYR A 37 -19.98 -3.02 -12.88
C TYR A 37 -21.27 -3.77 -13.22
N PHE A 38 -21.22 -5.09 -13.31
CA PHE A 38 -22.35 -5.97 -13.60
C PHE A 38 -23.02 -5.66 -14.95
N LEU A 39 -22.21 -5.35 -15.97
CA LEU A 39 -22.65 -4.95 -17.31
C LEU A 39 -22.73 -6.11 -18.30
N SER A 40 -22.27 -7.31 -17.95
CA SER A 40 -22.21 -8.48 -18.83
C SER A 40 -23.58 -9.14 -18.99
N ASN A 41 -24.51 -8.42 -19.65
CA ASN A 41 -25.89 -8.84 -19.90
C ASN A 41 -26.16 -9.05 -21.41
N ASN A 42 -25.22 -9.62 -22.16
CA ASN A 42 -25.32 -9.85 -23.61
C ASN A 42 -25.52 -8.57 -24.45
N GLY A 43 -25.17 -7.39 -23.94
CA GLY A 43 -25.25 -6.12 -24.66
C GLY A 43 -24.18 -5.99 -25.75
N LEU A 44 -24.38 -5.01 -26.64
CA LEU A 44 -23.44 -4.67 -27.71
C LEU A 44 -22.97 -3.21 -27.56
N SER A 45 -21.72 -2.95 -27.94
CA SER A 45 -21.12 -1.62 -28.00
C SER A 45 -20.30 -1.45 -29.26
N ILE A 46 -19.83 -0.23 -29.54
CA ILE A 46 -18.92 0.05 -30.65
C ILE A 46 -17.54 0.43 -30.10
N GLN A 47 -16.50 -0.25 -30.58
CA GLN A 47 -15.11 0.12 -30.37
C GLN A 47 -14.40 0.24 -31.72
N SER A 48 -13.79 1.41 -31.98
CA SER A 48 -13.07 1.69 -33.24
C SER A 48 -13.90 1.36 -34.49
N GLY A 49 -15.19 1.70 -34.47
CA GLY A 49 -16.11 1.46 -35.60
C GLY A 49 -16.61 0.01 -35.76
N LYS A 50 -16.26 -0.90 -34.86
CA LYS A 50 -16.71 -2.31 -34.89
C LYS A 50 -17.68 -2.59 -33.75
N ILE A 51 -18.74 -3.40 -34.04
CA ILE A 51 -19.64 -3.87 -32.99
C ILE A 51 -18.89 -4.92 -32.17
N VAL A 52 -18.85 -4.75 -30.85
CA VAL A 52 -18.23 -5.65 -29.90
C VAL A 52 -19.20 -6.02 -28.78
N SER A 53 -19.10 -7.24 -28.27
CA SER A 53 -19.84 -7.64 -27.06
C SER A 53 -19.37 -6.84 -25.85
N VAL A 54 -20.31 -6.45 -24.97
CA VAL A 54 -19.98 -5.85 -23.67
C VAL A 54 -19.68 -6.89 -22.59
N ASN A 55 -19.83 -8.19 -22.88
CA ASN A 55 -19.51 -9.25 -21.93
C ASN A 55 -18.01 -9.24 -21.62
N LYS A 56 -17.68 -9.13 -20.33
CA LYS A 56 -16.30 -9.02 -19.83
C LYS A 56 -15.84 -10.28 -19.10
N GLY A 57 -16.76 -11.18 -18.78
CA GLY A 57 -16.53 -12.43 -18.07
C GLY A 57 -17.66 -12.77 -17.10
N ASP A 58 -17.60 -13.97 -16.53
CA ASP A 58 -18.61 -14.44 -15.57
C ASP A 58 -18.66 -13.62 -14.30
N TRP A 59 -17.54 -13.01 -13.90
CA TRP A 59 -17.40 -12.12 -12.75
C TRP A 59 -18.19 -10.80 -12.87
N ASP A 60 -18.61 -10.40 -14.07
CA ASP A 60 -19.36 -9.14 -14.33
C ASP A 60 -20.85 -9.42 -14.65
N LYS A 61 -21.36 -10.62 -14.39
CA LYS A 61 -22.79 -10.95 -14.56
C LYS A 61 -23.61 -10.41 -13.39
N SER A 62 -24.78 -9.85 -13.69
CA SER A 62 -25.70 -9.34 -12.69
C SER A 62 -26.67 -10.43 -12.21
N GLY A 63 -26.76 -10.62 -10.89
CA GLY A 63 -27.80 -11.39 -10.22
C GLY A 63 -29.01 -10.55 -9.74
N GLY A 64 -29.12 -9.29 -10.21
CA GLY A 64 -30.13 -8.35 -9.77
C GLY A 64 -29.62 -7.38 -8.70
N PHE A 65 -30.48 -6.41 -8.31
CA PHE A 65 -30.09 -5.32 -7.44
C PHE A 65 -29.69 -5.78 -6.04
N GLU A 66 -30.39 -6.75 -5.47
CA GLU A 66 -30.05 -7.32 -4.15
C GLU A 66 -28.69 -7.99 -4.15
N TYR A 67 -28.38 -8.76 -5.19
CA TYR A 67 -27.07 -9.39 -5.35
C TYR A 67 -25.93 -8.36 -5.40
N ILE A 68 -26.13 -7.27 -6.14
CA ILE A 68 -25.16 -6.17 -6.22
C ILE A 68 -24.95 -5.53 -4.86
N ASN A 69 -26.01 -5.27 -4.11
CA ASN A 69 -25.93 -4.70 -2.77
C ASN A 69 -25.23 -5.63 -1.78
N ASP A 70 -25.53 -6.91 -1.80
CA ASP A 70 -24.90 -7.90 -0.93
C ASP A 70 -23.40 -8.05 -1.24
N PHE A 71 -23.05 -8.11 -2.52
CA PHE A 71 -21.65 -8.13 -2.94
C PHE A 71 -20.93 -6.88 -2.45
N ASN A 72 -21.48 -5.69 -2.70
CA ASN A 72 -20.87 -4.43 -2.29
C ASN A 72 -20.72 -4.33 -0.77
N ARG A 73 -21.72 -4.76 0.00
CA ARG A 73 -21.65 -4.76 1.47
C ARG A 73 -20.55 -5.68 1.98
N LYS A 74 -20.39 -6.87 1.41
CA LYS A 74 -19.37 -7.85 1.83
C LYS A 74 -17.96 -7.30 1.67
N TRP A 75 -17.59 -6.89 0.45
CA TRP A 75 -16.23 -6.43 0.22
C TRP A 75 -15.91 -5.10 0.91
N LEU A 76 -16.87 -4.15 0.97
CA LEU A 76 -16.67 -2.87 1.67
C LEU A 76 -16.47 -3.06 3.18
N THR A 77 -17.17 -4.00 3.79
CA THR A 77 -16.97 -4.35 5.21
C THR A 77 -15.54 -4.85 5.44
N LEU A 78 -15.07 -5.79 4.63
CA LEU A 78 -13.70 -6.32 4.72
C LEU A 78 -12.65 -5.22 4.50
N ILE A 79 -12.84 -4.39 3.48
CA ILE A 79 -11.92 -3.28 3.19
C ILE A 79 -11.84 -2.32 4.36
N ARG A 80 -12.98 -1.96 4.95
CA ARG A 80 -13.01 -1.05 6.09
C ARG A 80 -12.13 -1.52 7.25
N ASP A 81 -12.11 -2.82 7.51
CA ASP A 81 -11.27 -3.42 8.55
C ASP A 81 -9.77 -3.38 8.20
N LYS A 82 -9.43 -3.33 6.91
CA LYS A 82 -8.05 -3.27 6.41
C LYS A 82 -7.52 -1.84 6.22
N MET A 83 -8.33 -0.83 6.45
CA MET A 83 -7.91 0.57 6.38
C MET A 83 -7.40 1.07 7.74
N LYS A 84 -6.36 1.92 7.73
CA LYS A 84 -5.97 2.75 8.88
C LYS A 84 -7.12 3.70 9.23
N ASP A 85 -7.14 4.27 10.42
CA ASP A 85 -8.27 5.12 10.84
C ASP A 85 -8.31 6.47 10.12
N ASP A 86 -7.16 6.97 9.69
CA ASP A 86 -6.97 8.17 8.86
C ASP A 86 -6.96 7.89 7.34
N ALA A 87 -7.13 6.62 6.95
CA ALA A 87 -7.10 6.21 5.55
C ALA A 87 -8.33 6.66 4.77
N THR A 88 -8.15 6.74 3.45
CA THR A 88 -9.22 7.03 2.50
C THR A 88 -9.41 5.90 1.48
N ILE A 89 -10.61 5.84 0.91
CA ILE A 89 -10.95 4.93 -0.17
C ILE A 89 -11.47 5.71 -1.36
N TRP A 90 -11.03 5.29 -2.55
CA TRP A 90 -11.50 5.78 -3.84
C TRP A 90 -12.16 4.61 -4.58
N ILE A 91 -13.40 4.78 -5.01
CA ILE A 91 -14.15 3.72 -5.67
C ILE A 91 -14.66 4.23 -7.01
N SER A 92 -14.19 3.59 -8.08
CA SER A 92 -14.68 3.86 -9.43
C SER A 92 -16.00 3.13 -9.68
N GLY A 93 -16.90 3.77 -10.42
CA GLY A 93 -18.17 3.16 -10.76
C GLY A 93 -18.90 3.87 -11.89
N SER A 94 -19.88 3.19 -12.41
CA SER A 94 -20.86 3.72 -13.35
C SER A 94 -22.24 3.80 -12.67
N MET A 95 -23.22 4.34 -13.38
CA MET A 95 -24.61 4.42 -12.89
C MET A 95 -25.16 3.08 -12.41
N HIS A 96 -24.59 1.95 -12.83
CA HIS A 96 -25.11 0.62 -12.51
C HIS A 96 -24.76 0.13 -11.09
N ASN A 97 -23.67 0.65 -10.51
CA ASN A 97 -23.22 0.22 -9.17
C ASN A 97 -22.93 1.37 -8.20
N ILE A 98 -22.67 2.60 -8.69
CA ILE A 98 -22.19 3.71 -7.86
C ILE A 98 -23.18 4.13 -6.78
N PHE A 99 -24.48 4.04 -7.05
CA PHE A 99 -25.53 4.40 -6.08
C PHE A 99 -25.62 3.38 -4.94
N SER A 100 -25.50 2.07 -5.23
CA SER A 100 -25.39 1.01 -4.25
C SER A 100 -24.17 1.22 -3.36
N ILE A 101 -23.01 1.49 -3.95
CA ILE A 101 -21.77 1.77 -3.24
C ILE A 101 -21.91 2.97 -2.31
N GLY A 102 -22.47 4.09 -2.79
CA GLY A 102 -22.68 5.30 -2.00
C GLY A 102 -23.59 5.09 -0.80
N GLN A 103 -24.67 4.31 -0.94
CA GLN A 103 -25.55 3.94 0.14
C GLN A 103 -24.80 3.11 1.19
N ILE A 104 -24.11 2.06 0.77
CA ILE A 104 -23.42 1.12 1.67
C ILE A 104 -22.26 1.79 2.40
N LEU A 105 -21.53 2.72 1.76
CA LEU A 105 -20.51 3.51 2.44
C LEU A 105 -21.09 4.27 3.65
N ASN A 106 -22.27 4.91 3.47
CA ASN A 106 -22.95 5.58 4.57
C ASN A 106 -23.42 4.59 5.67
N GLU A 107 -23.99 3.45 5.29
CA GLU A 107 -24.41 2.40 6.23
C GLU A 107 -23.24 1.86 7.08
N LEU A 108 -22.05 1.73 6.46
CA LEU A 108 -20.83 1.27 7.13
C LEU A 108 -20.11 2.39 7.91
N GLY A 109 -20.63 3.61 7.93
CA GLY A 109 -20.08 4.73 8.69
C GLY A 109 -18.84 5.37 8.06
N PHE A 110 -18.66 5.26 6.75
CA PHE A 110 -17.70 6.09 6.03
C PHE A 110 -18.23 7.52 5.88
N LYS A 111 -17.29 8.48 5.80
CA LYS A 111 -17.62 9.86 5.45
C LYS A 111 -17.27 10.11 3.99
N ILE A 112 -18.26 10.24 3.11
CA ILE A 112 -18.05 10.64 1.72
C ILE A 112 -17.55 12.07 1.70
N LEU A 113 -16.45 12.32 0.99
CA LEU A 113 -15.77 13.60 0.86
C LEU A 113 -16.14 14.30 -0.45
N ASN A 114 -15.99 13.57 -1.58
CA ASN A 114 -16.34 14.04 -2.92
C ASN A 114 -16.89 12.89 -3.78
N VAL A 115 -17.60 13.25 -4.82
CA VAL A 115 -17.86 12.40 -5.97
C VAL A 115 -17.22 13.08 -7.17
N ILE A 116 -16.10 12.54 -7.63
CA ILE A 116 -15.38 13.06 -8.79
C ILE A 116 -16.10 12.60 -10.06
N THR A 117 -16.38 13.52 -10.95
CA THR A 117 -16.87 13.23 -12.31
C THR A 117 -15.69 13.26 -13.27
N TRP A 118 -15.25 12.08 -13.70
CA TRP A 118 -14.24 11.96 -14.75
C TRP A 118 -14.91 12.03 -16.11
N GLU A 119 -14.74 13.16 -16.81
CA GLU A 119 -15.18 13.38 -18.19
C GLU A 119 -14.10 12.86 -19.17
N LYS A 120 -14.46 11.86 -19.98
CA LYS A 120 -13.59 11.30 -21.01
C LYS A 120 -13.57 12.24 -22.21
N THR A 121 -12.40 12.65 -22.68
CA THR A 121 -12.25 13.52 -23.85
C THR A 121 -12.59 12.84 -25.17
N ASN A 122 -12.62 11.50 -25.17
CA ASN A 122 -12.85 10.66 -26.35
C ASN A 122 -13.80 9.50 -26.04
N PRO A 123 -15.06 9.77 -25.61
CA PRO A 123 -16.01 8.72 -25.28
C PRO A 123 -16.46 7.96 -26.55
N PRO A 124 -16.80 6.66 -26.44
CA PRO A 124 -17.41 5.96 -27.56
C PRO A 124 -18.80 6.53 -27.87
N PRO A 125 -19.23 6.57 -29.15
CA PRO A 125 -20.54 7.07 -29.52
C PRO A 125 -21.66 6.18 -28.97
N ASN A 126 -22.84 6.78 -28.74
CA ASN A 126 -24.05 6.03 -28.41
C ASN A 126 -24.65 5.40 -29.66
N PHE A 127 -24.61 4.08 -29.74
CA PHE A 127 -25.10 3.34 -30.88
C PHE A 127 -26.64 3.39 -31.04
N SER A 128 -27.38 3.40 -29.94
CA SER A 128 -28.84 3.37 -29.99
C SER A 128 -29.47 4.71 -30.38
N CYS A 129 -28.74 5.80 -30.23
CA CYS A 129 -29.22 7.17 -30.45
C CYS A 129 -30.52 7.54 -29.67
N ARG A 130 -30.76 6.83 -28.53
CA ARG A 130 -31.99 7.00 -27.73
C ARG A 130 -31.76 7.69 -26.39
N TYR A 131 -30.48 7.91 -26.01
CA TYR A 131 -30.06 8.60 -24.80
C TYR A 131 -28.72 9.29 -25.02
N PHE A 132 -28.28 10.09 -24.06
CA PHE A 132 -26.99 10.79 -24.14
C PHE A 132 -25.82 9.83 -24.19
N THR A 133 -24.74 10.24 -24.85
CA THR A 133 -23.48 9.48 -24.84
C THR A 133 -22.90 9.39 -23.44
N TYR A 134 -22.54 8.20 -22.99
CA TYR A 134 -21.85 8.00 -21.71
C TYR A 134 -20.41 8.50 -21.78
N SER A 135 -20.22 9.76 -21.46
CA SER A 135 -18.90 10.41 -21.48
C SER A 135 -18.21 10.47 -20.12
N THR A 136 -18.88 10.05 -19.04
CA THR A 136 -18.38 10.19 -17.69
C THR A 136 -18.31 8.86 -16.95
N GLU A 137 -17.37 8.76 -16.00
CA GLU A 137 -17.37 7.79 -14.89
C GLU A 137 -17.35 8.56 -13.58
N GLN A 138 -17.91 7.96 -12.54
CA GLN A 138 -17.93 8.53 -11.20
C GLN A 138 -16.86 7.85 -10.33
N ILE A 139 -16.20 8.64 -9.47
CA ILE A 139 -15.25 8.11 -8.49
C ILE A 139 -15.62 8.70 -7.14
N ILE A 140 -16.11 7.86 -6.23
CA ILE A 140 -16.41 8.27 -4.86
C ILE A 140 -15.13 8.32 -4.06
N TRP A 141 -14.88 9.41 -3.35
CA TRP A 141 -13.85 9.55 -2.35
C TRP A 141 -14.46 9.59 -0.97
N ALA A 142 -14.03 8.69 -0.09
CA ALA A 142 -14.52 8.62 1.27
C ALA A 142 -13.38 8.36 2.26
N ARG A 143 -13.54 8.81 3.50
CA ARG A 143 -12.64 8.48 4.62
C ARG A 143 -13.30 7.48 5.56
N LYS A 144 -12.47 6.64 6.20
CA LYS A 144 -12.93 5.57 7.08
C LYS A 144 -13.67 6.08 8.30
N CYS A 145 -13.12 7.08 9.00
CA CYS A 145 -13.67 7.59 10.26
C CYS A 145 -14.07 9.06 10.13
N GLU A 146 -15.28 9.40 10.56
CA GLU A 146 -15.78 10.78 10.45
C GLU A 146 -14.98 11.77 11.29
N LYS A 147 -14.50 11.35 12.46
CA LYS A 147 -13.81 12.22 13.43
C LYS A 147 -12.28 12.23 13.27
N VAL A 148 -11.71 11.34 12.47
CA VAL A 148 -10.27 11.27 12.25
C VAL A 148 -9.92 12.02 10.97
N PRO A 149 -9.07 13.07 11.03
CA PRO A 149 -8.63 13.79 9.84
C PRO A 149 -7.87 12.85 8.88
N HIS A 150 -8.23 12.88 7.61
CA HIS A 150 -7.49 12.20 6.55
C HIS A 150 -6.41 13.11 6.00
N TYR A 151 -5.41 12.51 5.32
CA TYR A 151 -4.41 13.28 4.57
C TYR A 151 -5.00 13.78 3.24
N TYR A 152 -4.77 15.07 2.94
CA TYR A 152 -5.04 15.67 1.64
C TYR A 152 -3.92 16.64 1.28
N ASN A 153 -3.24 16.39 0.17
CA ASN A 153 -2.15 17.25 -0.32
C ASN A 153 -2.70 18.44 -1.12
N TYR A 154 -3.29 19.38 -0.40
CA TYR A 154 -3.96 20.55 -0.99
C TYR A 154 -3.01 21.41 -1.83
N GLU A 155 -1.81 21.70 -1.32
CA GLU A 155 -0.85 22.56 -2.02
C GLU A 155 -0.36 21.92 -3.32
N LEU A 156 -0.05 20.62 -3.30
CA LEU A 156 0.30 19.91 -4.52
C LEU A 156 -0.85 19.91 -5.53
N MET A 157 -2.07 19.67 -5.10
CA MET A 157 -3.23 19.69 -6.00
C MET A 157 -3.44 21.06 -6.64
N LYS A 158 -3.15 22.16 -5.91
CA LYS A 158 -3.14 23.53 -6.48
C LYS A 158 -2.03 23.69 -7.53
N GLN A 159 -0.79 23.30 -7.18
CA GLN A 159 0.34 23.40 -8.11
C GLN A 159 0.09 22.63 -9.40
N LEU A 160 -0.42 21.40 -9.30
CA LEU A 160 -0.77 20.58 -10.45
C LEU A 160 -1.94 21.15 -11.27
N ASN A 161 -2.71 22.08 -10.71
CA ASN A 161 -3.84 22.75 -11.36
C ASN A 161 -3.58 24.24 -11.64
N GLY A 162 -2.31 24.65 -11.80
CA GLY A 162 -1.93 26.03 -12.13
C GLY A 162 -2.25 27.03 -11.03
N ASP A 163 -1.90 26.67 -9.80
CA ASP A 163 -2.11 27.43 -8.55
C ASP A 163 -3.55 27.77 -8.23
N LYS A 164 -4.49 27.01 -8.82
CA LYS A 164 -5.93 27.13 -8.56
C LYS A 164 -6.44 25.87 -7.88
N GLN A 165 -7.46 26.02 -7.03
CA GLN A 165 -8.12 24.87 -6.42
C GLN A 165 -8.59 23.87 -7.49
N MET A 166 -8.25 22.60 -7.31
CA MET A 166 -8.70 21.53 -8.19
C MET A 166 -10.18 21.25 -7.91
N LYS A 167 -10.96 21.15 -9.00
CA LYS A 167 -12.39 20.86 -8.92
C LYS A 167 -12.64 19.37 -8.98
N ASP A 168 -13.87 18.98 -8.71
CA ASP A 168 -14.37 17.60 -8.73
C ASP A 168 -14.82 17.10 -10.13
N VAL A 169 -14.72 17.93 -11.16
CA VAL A 169 -14.90 17.54 -12.56
C VAL A 169 -13.55 17.53 -13.26
N TRP A 170 -13.12 16.32 -13.68
CA TRP A 170 -11.82 16.11 -14.31
C TRP A 170 -11.98 15.73 -15.77
N LYS A 171 -11.47 16.56 -16.66
CA LYS A 171 -11.46 16.31 -18.09
C LYS A 171 -10.13 15.63 -18.46
N LEU A 172 -10.12 14.31 -18.54
CA LEU A 172 -8.94 13.51 -18.81
C LEU A 172 -9.23 12.48 -19.91
N PRO A 173 -8.23 12.15 -20.76
CA PRO A 173 -8.40 11.13 -21.79
C PRO A 173 -8.63 9.76 -21.16
N ALA A 174 -9.28 8.88 -21.92
CA ALA A 174 -9.25 7.46 -21.66
C ALA A 174 -7.82 6.92 -21.85
N ILE A 175 -7.63 5.64 -21.49
CA ILE A 175 -6.32 4.99 -21.54
C ILE A 175 -5.62 5.16 -22.89
N ALA A 176 -4.34 5.55 -22.85
CA ALA A 176 -3.52 5.71 -24.03
C ALA A 176 -2.98 4.35 -24.55
N PRO A 177 -2.69 4.21 -25.87
CA PRO A 177 -2.15 2.96 -26.43
C PRO A 177 -0.85 2.50 -25.76
N TRP A 178 0.05 3.40 -25.38
CA TRP A 178 1.32 3.07 -24.73
C TRP A 178 1.15 2.46 -23.32
N GLU A 179 0.04 2.73 -22.65
CA GLU A 179 -0.28 2.13 -21.34
C GLU A 179 -0.69 0.64 -21.45
N LYS A 180 -0.81 0.12 -22.67
CA LYS A 180 -1.20 -1.26 -23.00
C LYS A 180 -0.04 -2.06 -23.61
N SER A 181 1.20 -1.61 -23.47
CA SER A 181 2.38 -2.26 -24.05
C SER A 181 2.54 -3.73 -23.63
N CYS A 182 2.26 -4.04 -22.38
CA CYS A 182 2.39 -5.39 -21.82
C CYS A 182 1.15 -6.28 -21.99
N GLY A 183 0.09 -5.77 -22.60
CA GLY A 183 -1.17 -6.51 -22.78
C GLY A 183 -2.41 -5.63 -22.62
N LYS A 184 -3.59 -6.22 -22.84
CA LYS A 184 -4.87 -5.50 -22.78
C LYS A 184 -5.73 -6.05 -21.65
N HIS A 185 -6.15 -5.18 -20.76
CA HIS A 185 -7.23 -5.46 -19.82
C HIS A 185 -8.50 -4.72 -20.27
N PRO A 186 -9.69 -5.35 -20.26
CA PRO A 186 -10.92 -4.76 -20.83
C PRO A 186 -11.32 -3.42 -20.23
N THR A 187 -11.12 -3.26 -18.94
CA THR A 187 -11.55 -2.08 -18.15
C THR A 187 -10.38 -1.32 -17.54
N GLN A 188 -9.17 -1.43 -18.11
CA GLN A 188 -8.00 -0.76 -17.58
C GLN A 188 -8.23 0.75 -17.42
N LYS A 189 -7.96 1.28 -16.22
CA LYS A 189 -8.02 2.71 -15.94
C LYS A 189 -6.75 3.42 -16.43
N PRO A 190 -6.82 4.72 -16.82
CA PRO A 190 -5.64 5.47 -17.22
C PRO A 190 -4.77 5.88 -16.01
N LEU A 191 -3.47 5.90 -16.20
CA LEU A 191 -2.51 6.35 -15.18
C LEU A 191 -2.78 7.78 -14.70
N SER A 192 -3.27 8.65 -15.59
CA SER A 192 -3.58 10.06 -15.25
C SER A 192 -4.60 10.22 -14.13
N VAL A 193 -5.62 9.37 -14.09
CA VAL A 193 -6.62 9.36 -13.02
C VAL A 193 -5.98 8.84 -11.74
N LEU A 194 -5.38 7.65 -11.78
CA LEU A 194 -4.87 6.99 -10.58
C LEU A 194 -3.70 7.73 -9.93
N THR A 195 -2.78 8.28 -10.72
CA THR A 195 -1.69 9.11 -10.18
C THR A 195 -2.22 10.31 -9.41
N ARG A 196 -3.27 10.97 -9.92
CA ARG A 196 -3.89 12.12 -9.25
C ARG A 196 -4.54 11.73 -7.93
N LEU A 197 -5.30 10.63 -7.88
CA LEU A 197 -5.91 10.12 -6.65
C LEU A 197 -4.86 9.82 -5.57
N ILE A 198 -3.80 9.13 -5.97
CA ILE A 198 -2.71 8.71 -5.09
C ILE A 198 -1.98 9.94 -4.53
N LEU A 199 -1.57 10.87 -5.37
CA LEU A 199 -0.88 12.10 -4.94
C LEU A 199 -1.75 12.97 -4.04
N ALA A 200 -3.07 13.00 -4.28
CA ALA A 200 -3.99 13.77 -3.46
C ALA A 200 -4.13 13.23 -2.04
N SER A 201 -4.12 11.91 -1.86
CA SER A 201 -4.57 11.29 -0.61
C SER A 201 -3.53 10.42 0.11
N THR A 202 -2.26 10.42 -0.35
CA THR A 202 -1.19 9.63 0.27
C THR A 202 0.11 10.41 0.40
N LYS A 203 0.86 10.11 1.45
CA LYS A 203 2.25 10.51 1.60
C LYS A 203 3.18 9.56 0.85
N PRO A 204 4.46 9.93 0.59
CA PRO A 204 5.48 8.98 0.16
C PRO A 204 5.52 7.72 1.03
N ASP A 205 5.90 6.60 0.44
CA ASP A 205 5.97 5.28 1.08
C ASP A 205 4.63 4.70 1.59
N ALA A 206 3.49 5.38 1.37
CA ALA A 206 2.18 4.89 1.77
C ALA A 206 1.84 3.56 1.09
N TRP A 207 1.17 2.67 1.82
CA TRP A 207 0.65 1.42 1.30
C TRP A 207 -0.73 1.58 0.69
N ILE A 208 -0.84 1.16 -0.56
CA ILE A 208 -2.08 1.22 -1.33
C ILE A 208 -2.57 -0.20 -1.61
N LEU A 209 -3.84 -0.45 -1.34
CA LEU A 209 -4.53 -1.69 -1.68
C LEU A 209 -5.43 -1.49 -2.89
N ASP A 210 -5.38 -2.44 -3.83
CA ASP A 210 -6.41 -2.58 -4.87
C ASP A 210 -6.96 -4.01 -4.84
N PRO A 211 -8.18 -4.20 -4.32
CA PRO A 211 -8.79 -5.52 -4.17
C PRO A 211 -9.33 -6.10 -5.47
N PHE A 212 -9.35 -5.34 -6.57
CA PHE A 212 -9.79 -5.71 -7.90
C PHE A 212 -8.78 -5.24 -8.94
N SER A 213 -7.51 -5.66 -8.78
CA SER A 213 -6.38 -4.96 -9.37
C SER A 213 -6.27 -5.07 -10.90
N GLY A 214 -6.90 -6.06 -11.53
CA GLY A 214 -6.81 -6.27 -12.96
C GLY A 214 -5.37 -6.28 -13.45
N SER A 215 -5.04 -5.41 -14.38
CA SER A 215 -3.67 -5.19 -14.87
C SER A 215 -2.83 -4.25 -13.97
N SER A 216 -3.25 -4.01 -12.74
CA SER A 216 -2.58 -3.25 -11.67
C SER A 216 -2.14 -1.84 -12.06
N THR A 217 -2.98 -1.10 -12.79
CA THR A 217 -2.67 0.31 -13.10
C THR A 217 -2.50 1.15 -11.83
N THR A 218 -3.26 0.82 -10.77
CA THR A 218 -3.10 1.43 -9.44
C THR A 218 -1.68 1.21 -8.91
N GLY A 219 -1.15 -0.01 -9.01
CA GLY A 219 0.20 -0.35 -8.56
C GLY A 219 1.29 0.35 -9.37
N ILE A 220 1.13 0.42 -10.68
CA ILE A 220 2.06 1.15 -11.54
C ILE A 220 2.04 2.65 -11.21
N ALA A 221 0.86 3.26 -11.07
CA ALA A 221 0.74 4.65 -10.66
C ALA A 221 1.38 4.89 -9.27
N ALA A 222 1.14 4.00 -8.31
CA ALA A 222 1.71 4.08 -6.97
C ALA A 222 3.25 4.07 -7.00
N ASN A 223 3.84 3.09 -7.68
CA ASN A 223 5.29 2.97 -7.75
C ASN A 223 5.95 4.12 -8.55
N LEU A 224 5.31 4.61 -9.62
CA LEU A 224 5.80 5.77 -10.37
C LEU A 224 5.90 7.04 -9.51
N VAL A 225 5.16 7.12 -8.42
CA VAL A 225 5.17 8.27 -7.50
C VAL A 225 5.65 7.89 -6.08
N GLY A 226 6.43 6.83 -5.92
CA GLY A 226 7.09 6.48 -4.66
C GLY A 226 6.17 5.92 -3.57
N ARG A 227 5.08 5.25 -3.95
CA ARG A 227 4.18 4.55 -3.02
C ARG A 227 4.28 3.04 -3.21
N LYS A 228 3.86 2.28 -2.19
CA LYS A 228 3.86 0.83 -2.16
C LYS A 228 2.48 0.28 -2.49
N PHE A 229 2.43 -0.93 -3.02
CA PHE A 229 1.21 -1.49 -3.57
C PHE A 229 0.99 -2.95 -3.20
N LEU A 230 -0.25 -3.29 -2.91
CA LEU A 230 -0.75 -4.66 -2.89
C LEU A 230 -1.99 -4.76 -3.76
N GLY A 231 -1.94 -5.62 -4.77
CA GLY A 231 -3.04 -5.92 -5.68
C GLY A 231 -3.50 -7.36 -5.56
N ILE A 232 -4.82 -7.57 -5.64
CA ILE A 232 -5.44 -8.89 -5.65
C ILE A 232 -6.23 -9.04 -6.94
N ASP A 233 -6.06 -10.16 -7.62
CA ASP A 233 -6.86 -10.51 -8.81
C ASP A 233 -7.02 -12.03 -8.94
N GLN A 234 -8.14 -12.49 -9.50
CA GLN A 234 -8.40 -13.89 -9.69
C GLN A 234 -7.75 -14.44 -10.96
N GLU A 235 -7.54 -13.60 -11.98
CA GLU A 235 -7.10 -13.99 -13.31
C GLU A 235 -5.57 -13.98 -13.44
N GLU A 236 -4.97 -15.13 -13.71
CA GLU A 236 -3.53 -15.30 -13.92
C GLU A 236 -2.98 -14.43 -15.06
N GLU A 237 -3.76 -14.28 -16.13
CA GLU A 237 -3.38 -13.45 -17.28
C GLU A 237 -3.17 -12.00 -16.88
N PHE A 238 -4.06 -11.44 -16.05
CA PHE A 238 -3.96 -10.04 -15.59
C PHE A 238 -2.79 -9.84 -14.62
N LEU A 239 -2.54 -10.82 -13.76
CA LEU A 239 -1.36 -10.79 -12.89
C LEU A 239 -0.05 -10.86 -13.69
N SER A 240 -0.01 -11.61 -14.77
CA SER A 240 1.15 -11.66 -15.68
C SER A 240 1.37 -10.31 -16.37
N ILE A 241 0.31 -9.66 -16.86
CA ILE A 241 0.38 -8.29 -17.39
C ILE A 241 0.90 -7.32 -16.32
N SER A 242 0.38 -7.41 -15.10
CA SER A 242 0.77 -6.58 -13.96
C SER A 242 2.25 -6.71 -13.64
N LYS A 243 2.76 -7.94 -13.57
CA LYS A 243 4.17 -8.24 -13.37
C LYS A 243 5.05 -7.60 -14.44
N ASN A 244 4.68 -7.80 -15.72
CA ASN A 244 5.45 -7.24 -16.84
C ASN A 244 5.49 -5.71 -16.80
N ARG A 245 4.37 -5.06 -16.52
CA ARG A 245 4.30 -3.60 -16.34
C ARG A 245 5.18 -3.12 -15.20
N LYS A 246 5.21 -3.86 -14.07
CA LYS A 246 6.09 -3.53 -12.95
C LYS A 246 7.56 -3.65 -13.34
N LEU A 247 7.96 -4.71 -14.00
CA LEU A 247 9.33 -4.92 -14.50
C LEU A 247 9.78 -3.80 -15.47
N GLU A 248 8.88 -3.28 -16.32
CA GLU A 248 9.20 -2.13 -17.19
C GLU A 248 9.62 -0.89 -16.39
N ILE A 249 8.90 -0.57 -15.29
CA ILE A 249 9.18 0.62 -14.49
C ILE A 249 10.28 0.45 -13.44
N GLU A 250 10.81 -0.74 -13.23
CA GLU A 250 12.04 -0.95 -12.45
C GLU A 250 13.28 -0.34 -13.14
N ASN A 251 13.20 -0.15 -14.45
CA ASN A 251 14.18 0.67 -15.15
C ASN A 251 13.89 2.16 -14.93
N PRO A 252 14.79 2.93 -14.28
CA PRO A 252 14.57 4.34 -13.97
C PRO A 252 14.28 5.23 -15.19
N LYS A 253 14.90 4.93 -16.33
CA LYS A 253 14.69 5.68 -17.59
C LYS A 253 13.28 5.44 -18.13
N THR A 254 12.80 4.19 -18.07
CA THR A 254 11.44 3.84 -18.48
C THR A 254 10.41 4.47 -17.53
N ALA A 255 10.65 4.43 -16.22
CA ALA A 255 9.80 5.07 -15.23
C ALA A 255 9.67 6.59 -15.46
N ALA A 256 10.79 7.28 -15.67
CA ALA A 256 10.80 8.71 -16.00
C ALA A 256 10.04 9.01 -17.30
N LEU A 257 10.27 8.18 -18.34
CA LEU A 257 9.55 8.33 -19.62
C LEU A 257 8.03 8.14 -19.44
N GLN A 258 7.61 7.16 -18.66
CA GLN A 258 6.18 6.93 -18.39
C GLN A 258 5.59 8.09 -17.60
N ARG A 259 6.25 8.60 -16.53
CA ARG A 259 5.80 9.78 -15.78
C ARG A 259 5.56 10.98 -16.70
N ASN A 260 6.49 11.26 -17.60
CA ASN A 260 6.41 12.40 -18.54
C ASN A 260 5.28 12.26 -19.59
N ARG A 261 4.73 11.05 -19.78
CA ARG A 261 3.61 10.79 -20.69
C ARG A 261 2.24 10.85 -20.01
N ILE A 262 2.18 10.88 -18.67
CA ILE A 262 0.91 10.90 -17.96
C ILE A 262 0.19 12.21 -18.26
N ALA A 263 -1.03 12.11 -18.80
CA ALA A 263 -1.85 13.27 -19.16
C ALA A 263 -2.44 13.98 -17.93
N GLY A 264 -2.82 15.24 -18.11
CA GLY A 264 -3.57 16.01 -17.10
C GLY A 264 -2.72 16.76 -16.09
N PHE A 265 -1.40 16.88 -16.35
CA PHE A 265 -0.50 17.77 -15.63
C PHE A 265 -0.14 18.96 -16.54
N ILE A 266 0.10 20.14 -15.94
CA ILE A 266 0.32 21.39 -16.69
C ILE A 266 1.63 21.35 -17.42
N ASP A 267 2.69 20.89 -16.75
CA ASP A 267 4.01 20.63 -17.32
C ASP A 267 4.28 19.13 -17.34
N LYS A 268 4.65 18.60 -18.51
CA LYS A 268 4.98 17.17 -18.67
C LYS A 268 6.14 16.72 -17.78
N ASN A 269 7.06 17.62 -17.44
CA ASN A 269 8.18 17.32 -16.56
C ASN A 269 7.84 17.56 -15.07
N GLN A 270 6.72 18.22 -14.77
CA GLN A 270 6.35 18.60 -13.41
C GLN A 270 6.23 17.39 -12.47
N LEU A 271 5.62 16.30 -12.94
CA LEU A 271 5.44 15.10 -12.13
C LEU A 271 6.78 14.44 -11.80
N SER A 272 7.71 14.36 -12.77
CA SER A 272 9.04 13.80 -12.54
C SER A 272 9.84 14.67 -11.57
N ALA A 273 9.87 15.99 -11.79
CA ALA A 273 10.55 16.93 -10.90
C ALA A 273 9.97 16.89 -9.47
N PHE A 274 8.65 16.73 -9.35
CA PHE A 274 8.01 16.61 -8.05
C PHE A 274 8.43 15.33 -7.31
N VAL A 275 8.39 14.17 -7.99
CA VAL A 275 8.79 12.88 -7.38
C VAL A 275 10.27 12.88 -7.02
N GLU A 276 11.14 13.49 -7.81
CA GLU A 276 12.59 13.60 -7.56
C GLU A 276 12.90 14.57 -6.38
N ASN A 277 12.08 15.59 -6.18
CA ASN A 277 12.22 16.58 -5.09
C ASN A 277 11.31 16.29 -3.89
N GLU A 278 10.41 15.31 -3.98
CA GLU A 278 9.66 14.84 -2.83
C GLU A 278 10.69 14.20 -1.90
N GLU A 279 11.11 14.92 -0.85
CA GLU A 279 11.94 14.29 0.18
C GLU A 279 11.20 13.05 0.64
N PRO A 280 11.81 11.86 0.53
CA PRO A 280 11.20 10.69 1.10
C PRO A 280 10.92 11.06 2.55
N ASN A 281 9.69 10.88 2.98
CA ASN A 281 9.39 10.95 4.40
C ASN A 281 10.03 9.69 4.99
N GLU A 282 11.39 9.71 5.00
CA GLU A 282 12.20 8.65 5.58
C GLU A 282 12.01 8.65 7.09
N GLU A 283 10.81 8.31 7.47
CA GLU A 283 10.61 7.69 8.76
C GLU A 283 11.33 6.34 8.68
N ILE A 284 12.66 6.37 8.87
CA ILE A 284 13.46 5.15 8.85
C ILE A 284 12.88 4.25 9.94
N LYS A 285 12.12 3.25 9.52
CA LYS A 285 11.57 2.27 10.44
C LYS A 285 12.69 1.43 11.02
N VAL A 286 12.72 1.39 12.33
CA VAL A 286 13.75 0.71 13.11
C VAL A 286 13.13 -0.47 13.82
N ALA A 287 13.70 -1.66 13.61
CA ALA A 287 13.38 -2.83 14.41
C ALA A 287 14.23 -2.82 15.68
N LEU A 288 13.59 -2.99 16.83
CA LEU A 288 14.27 -3.13 18.12
C LEU A 288 14.46 -4.61 18.44
N GLY A 289 15.71 -5.07 18.49
CA GLY A 289 16.08 -6.45 18.74
C GLY A 289 16.69 -6.62 20.14
N PHE A 290 16.17 -7.60 20.91
CA PHE A 290 16.76 -7.99 22.17
C PHE A 290 17.96 -8.91 21.98
N CYS A 291 19.10 -8.59 22.59
CA CYS A 291 20.26 -9.45 22.60
C CYS A 291 20.90 -9.51 23.99
N ARG A 292 21.35 -10.69 24.41
CA ARG A 292 22.17 -10.80 25.60
C ARG A 292 23.60 -10.36 25.28
N ALA A 293 24.28 -9.72 26.24
CA ALA A 293 25.63 -9.20 26.02
C ALA A 293 26.61 -10.26 25.47
N LYS A 294 26.47 -11.52 25.90
CA LYS A 294 27.31 -12.64 25.46
C LYS A 294 27.10 -13.07 24.01
N ASP A 295 25.96 -12.74 23.41
CA ASP A 295 25.58 -13.17 22.06
C ASP A 295 25.87 -12.08 21.00
N ILE A 296 26.32 -10.89 21.44
CA ILE A 296 26.59 -9.74 20.56
C ILE A 296 27.71 -10.05 19.55
N GLU A 297 28.78 -10.72 20.00
CA GLU A 297 29.90 -11.05 19.13
C GLU A 297 29.51 -12.01 18.00
N ASN A 298 28.59 -12.94 18.27
CA ASN A 298 28.09 -13.86 17.23
C ASN A 298 27.31 -13.08 16.16
N ILE A 299 26.48 -12.10 16.56
CA ILE A 299 25.73 -11.25 15.61
C ILE A 299 26.69 -10.45 14.73
N LYS A 300 27.78 -9.93 15.29
CA LYS A 300 28.81 -9.22 14.55
C LYS A 300 29.52 -10.10 13.53
N LEU A 301 29.81 -11.34 13.89
CA LEU A 301 30.49 -12.30 13.01
C LEU A 301 29.58 -12.78 11.90
N ASP A 302 28.37 -13.21 12.24
CA ASP A 302 27.44 -13.85 11.31
C ASP A 302 26.64 -12.83 10.49
N LYS A 303 26.65 -11.55 10.89
CA LYS A 303 25.82 -10.47 10.31
C LYS A 303 24.34 -10.86 10.18
N THR A 304 23.87 -11.67 11.13
CA THR A 304 22.52 -12.22 11.12
C THR A 304 21.88 -12.08 12.50
N PHE A 305 20.62 -11.67 12.51
CA PHE A 305 19.80 -11.55 13.72
C PHE A 305 18.48 -12.30 13.55
N TYR A 306 18.02 -12.98 14.58
CA TYR A 306 16.79 -13.76 14.54
C TYR A 306 15.74 -13.19 15.49
N PHE A 307 14.59 -12.82 14.95
CA PHE A 307 13.39 -12.51 15.73
C PHE A 307 12.46 -13.71 15.76
N HIS A 308 11.77 -13.91 16.88
CA HIS A 308 10.64 -14.83 16.91
C HIS A 308 9.52 -14.29 16.03
N ALA A 309 8.95 -15.11 15.16
CA ALA A 309 7.73 -14.76 14.46
C ALA A 309 6.52 -14.95 15.40
N ILE A 310 5.54 -14.05 15.28
CA ILE A 310 4.31 -14.14 16.06
C ILE A 310 3.43 -15.20 15.41
N GLU A 311 3.12 -16.25 16.16
CA GLU A 311 2.29 -17.35 15.70
C GLU A 311 0.90 -17.33 16.35
N SER A 312 -0.13 -17.65 15.59
CA SER A 312 -1.47 -17.93 16.09
C SER A 312 -2.08 -19.03 15.25
N ASN A 313 -2.45 -20.14 15.90
CA ASN A 313 -3.06 -21.31 15.25
C ASN A 313 -2.24 -21.85 14.07
N ASN A 314 -0.91 -22.02 14.25
CA ASN A 314 0.05 -22.46 13.24
C ASN A 314 0.13 -21.58 11.99
N ARG A 315 -0.20 -20.30 12.11
CA ARG A 315 -0.05 -19.29 11.04
C ARG A 315 0.75 -18.11 11.56
N VAL A 316 1.69 -17.63 10.75
CA VAL A 316 2.44 -16.39 11.04
C VAL A 316 1.50 -15.21 10.84
N LYS A 317 1.32 -14.39 11.88
CA LYS A 317 0.33 -13.29 11.88
C LYS A 317 0.73 -12.05 11.08
N ASP A 318 2.00 -11.88 10.76
CA ASP A 318 2.50 -10.68 10.09
C ASP A 318 2.91 -10.96 8.64
N PHE A 319 2.01 -10.70 7.70
CA PHE A 319 2.31 -10.64 6.28
C PHE A 319 1.59 -9.44 5.66
N PRO A 320 2.25 -8.61 4.86
CA PRO A 320 3.68 -8.45 4.53
C PRO A 320 4.41 -7.32 5.30
N VAL A 321 3.94 -6.91 6.46
CA VAL A 321 4.33 -5.67 7.15
C VAL A 321 4.94 -5.93 8.51
N GLY A 322 5.48 -4.92 9.16
CA GLY A 322 6.18 -5.04 10.42
C GLY A 322 7.69 -5.05 10.19
N ILE A 323 8.39 -6.09 10.62
CA ILE A 323 9.85 -6.16 10.48
C ILE A 323 10.34 -6.12 9.03
N LEU A 324 9.51 -6.53 8.06
CA LEU A 324 9.86 -6.47 6.63
C LEU A 324 10.05 -5.05 6.10
N GLU A 325 9.46 -4.05 6.77
CA GLU A 325 9.62 -2.63 6.41
C GLU A 325 10.77 -1.94 7.15
N ALA A 326 11.33 -2.58 8.17
CA ALA A 326 12.44 -2.00 8.91
C ALA A 326 13.68 -1.92 8.01
N LYS A 327 14.27 -0.74 7.95
CA LYS A 327 15.53 -0.51 7.22
C LYS A 327 16.75 -0.57 8.14
N ARG A 328 16.53 -0.50 9.46
CA ARG A 328 17.59 -0.51 10.46
C ARG A 328 17.24 -1.38 11.65
N LEU A 329 18.20 -2.11 12.15
CA LEU A 329 18.15 -2.83 13.42
C LEU A 329 18.87 -2.04 14.49
N VAL A 330 18.27 -1.90 15.67
CA VAL A 330 18.90 -1.36 16.86
C VAL A 330 18.78 -2.40 17.98
N ILE A 331 19.91 -2.73 18.59
CA ILE A 331 19.95 -3.77 19.62
C ILE A 331 19.84 -3.14 21.01
N TYR A 332 18.99 -3.74 21.83
CA TYR A 332 18.88 -3.41 23.24
C TYR A 332 19.20 -4.62 24.12
N SER A 333 19.63 -4.35 25.36
CA SER A 333 19.97 -5.34 26.34
C SER A 333 19.41 -4.98 27.72
N GLY A 334 19.26 -5.95 28.58
CA GLY A 334 18.74 -5.77 29.94
C GLY A 334 18.02 -7.04 30.44
N GLY A 335 17.47 -7.02 31.62
CA GLY A 335 16.75 -8.14 32.22
C GLY A 335 15.39 -7.72 32.78
N ARG A 336 14.53 -8.70 33.14
CA ARG A 336 13.20 -8.44 33.71
C ARG A 336 13.21 -7.55 34.97
N SER A 337 14.34 -7.53 35.69
CA SER A 337 14.51 -6.75 36.92
C SER A 337 15.36 -5.48 36.75
N ASN A 338 15.96 -5.27 35.56
CA ASN A 338 16.81 -4.12 35.28
C ASN A 338 16.26 -3.28 34.13
N PRO A 339 16.52 -1.97 34.13
CA PRO A 339 16.15 -1.13 33.00
C PRO A 339 16.72 -1.65 31.68
N ILE A 340 15.92 -1.60 30.63
CA ILE A 340 16.29 -2.04 29.30
C ILE A 340 16.84 -0.83 28.54
N TYR A 341 18.12 -0.88 28.15
CA TYR A 341 18.81 0.21 27.47
C TYR A 341 19.28 -0.19 26.08
N LEU A 342 19.39 0.80 25.18
CA LEU A 342 20.06 0.61 23.90
C LEU A 342 21.54 0.31 24.13
N THR A 343 22.08 -0.62 23.36
CA THR A 343 23.49 -1.03 23.46
C THR A 343 24.45 -0.15 22.68
N GLY A 344 23.93 0.75 21.83
CA GLY A 344 24.72 1.47 20.83
C GLY A 344 24.93 0.68 19.52
N LEU A 345 24.61 -0.60 19.50
CA LEU A 345 24.75 -1.45 18.33
C LEU A 345 23.58 -1.22 17.37
N THR A 346 23.87 -0.74 16.17
CA THR A 346 22.91 -0.54 15.10
C THR A 346 23.45 -1.04 13.77
N ALA A 347 22.59 -1.54 12.91
CA ALA A 347 22.96 -2.04 11.61
C ALA A 347 21.86 -1.76 10.56
N GLU A 348 22.25 -1.58 9.31
CA GLU A 348 21.29 -1.55 8.20
C GLU A 348 20.81 -2.95 7.87
N ILE A 349 19.52 -3.09 7.56
CA ILE A 349 18.90 -4.36 7.22
C ILE A 349 18.97 -4.55 5.71
N LYS A 350 19.69 -5.57 5.28
CA LYS A 350 19.82 -5.96 3.88
C LYS A 350 18.63 -6.78 3.40
N SER A 351 18.24 -7.78 4.19
CA SER A 351 17.07 -8.62 3.90
C SER A 351 16.43 -9.16 5.16
N VAL A 352 15.14 -9.50 5.05
CA VAL A 352 14.39 -10.22 6.08
C VAL A 352 13.70 -11.39 5.43
N GLU A 353 13.91 -12.60 5.95
CA GLU A 353 13.31 -13.83 5.46
C GLU A 353 12.59 -14.56 6.58
N LEU A 354 11.44 -15.15 6.30
CA LEU A 354 10.77 -16.04 7.23
C LEU A 354 11.33 -17.44 7.05
N LYS A 355 11.85 -18.04 8.13
CA LYS A 355 12.42 -19.41 8.15
C LYS A 355 11.76 -20.26 9.21
N HIS A 356 11.60 -21.54 8.89
CA HIS A 356 11.23 -22.54 9.88
C HIS A 356 12.46 -22.89 10.74
N LYS A 357 12.24 -23.28 12.00
CA LYS A 357 13.31 -23.60 12.95
C LYS A 357 14.25 -24.71 12.47
N SER A 358 13.76 -25.66 11.65
CA SER A 358 14.59 -26.74 11.08
C SER A 358 15.67 -26.24 10.12
N ASP A 359 15.48 -25.05 9.56
CA ASP A 359 16.37 -24.47 8.55
C ASP A 359 17.42 -23.53 9.19
N ILE A 360 17.42 -23.46 10.53
CA ILE A 360 18.30 -22.58 11.30
C ILE A 360 19.14 -23.41 12.26
N ILE A 361 20.46 -23.39 12.06
CA ILE A 361 21.41 -24.12 12.91
C ILE A 361 21.28 -23.67 14.37
N GLY A 362 21.08 -24.64 15.27
CA GLY A 362 20.98 -24.41 16.72
C GLY A 362 19.58 -23.96 17.19
N LYS A 363 18.56 -23.95 16.32
CA LYS A 363 17.18 -23.66 16.69
C LYS A 363 16.23 -24.87 16.65
N GLU A 364 16.71 -26.04 16.30
CA GLU A 364 15.95 -27.27 16.09
C GLU A 364 15.07 -27.64 17.29
N ASN A 365 15.56 -27.40 18.50
CA ASN A 365 14.87 -27.70 19.76
C ASN A 365 14.09 -26.51 20.33
N SER A 366 13.94 -25.42 19.56
CA SER A 366 13.17 -24.25 20.01
C SER A 366 11.67 -24.55 20.10
N LYS A 367 11.00 -23.88 21.06
CA LYS A 367 9.53 -23.87 21.14
C LYS A 367 8.88 -23.03 20.04
N THR A 368 9.60 -22.03 19.51
CA THR A 368 9.17 -21.20 18.39
C THR A 368 9.41 -21.94 17.10
N GLU A 369 8.40 -22.04 16.24
CA GLU A 369 8.52 -22.77 14.97
C GLU A 369 9.06 -21.90 13.84
N PHE A 370 8.73 -20.63 13.81
CA PHE A 370 9.13 -19.71 12.75
C PHE A 370 9.92 -18.52 13.29
N TYR A 371 10.91 -18.09 12.52
CA TYR A 371 11.78 -16.95 12.81
C TYR A 371 11.87 -16.02 11.61
N TYR A 372 11.97 -14.73 11.88
CA TYR A 372 12.47 -13.78 10.89
C TYR A 372 14.00 -13.75 10.98
N GLU A 373 14.66 -14.25 9.95
CA GLU A 373 16.09 -14.09 9.76
C GLU A 373 16.35 -12.72 9.14
N VAL A 374 17.11 -11.89 9.84
CA VAL A 374 17.49 -10.55 9.40
C VAL A 374 18.95 -10.55 9.03
N THR A 375 19.26 -10.39 7.74
CA THR A 375 20.64 -10.22 7.25
C THR A 375 21.00 -8.75 7.34
N LEU A 376 22.18 -8.46 7.90
CA LEU A 376 22.68 -7.11 8.13
C LEU A 376 23.76 -6.78 7.10
N ASP A 377 23.77 -5.55 6.61
CA ASP A 377 24.76 -5.10 5.62
C ASP A 377 26.08 -4.73 6.30
N GLU A 378 26.02 -3.74 7.21
CA GLU A 378 27.11 -3.36 8.08
C GLU A 378 26.63 -3.16 9.52
N LEU A 379 27.42 -3.65 10.49
CA LEU A 379 27.23 -3.31 11.89
C LEU A 379 28.00 -2.02 12.16
N PHE A 380 27.27 -0.91 12.27
CA PHE A 380 27.83 0.34 12.79
C PHE A 380 28.04 0.17 14.31
N ILE A 381 29.25 -0.17 14.69
CA ILE A 381 29.64 -0.20 16.09
C ILE A 381 29.97 1.22 16.51
N ASP A 382 29.45 1.62 17.67
CA ASP A 382 29.76 2.85 18.39
C ASP A 382 29.10 4.15 17.92
N ASP A 383 27.78 4.18 17.96
CA ASP A 383 27.20 5.45 18.39
C ASP A 383 27.15 5.48 19.94
N GLU A 384 28.27 5.86 20.57
CA GLU A 384 28.34 6.05 22.03
C GLU A 384 27.26 7.03 22.52
N ASN A 385 26.73 7.87 21.64
CA ASN A 385 25.64 8.79 21.95
C ASN A 385 24.32 8.05 22.20
N ILE A 386 24.15 6.84 21.67
CA ILE A 386 22.94 6.02 21.84
C ILE A 386 23.11 5.04 23.01
N LYS A 387 24.36 4.64 23.31
CA LYS A 387 24.66 3.63 24.33
C LYS A 387 24.21 4.11 25.71
N PHE A 388 23.31 3.33 26.33
CA PHE A 388 22.70 3.63 27.63
C PHE A 388 21.94 4.97 27.73
N ALA A 389 21.81 5.71 26.65
CA ALA A 389 21.18 7.04 26.68
C ALA A 389 19.67 6.95 26.89
N ILE A 390 19.03 5.85 26.48
CA ILE A 390 17.57 5.72 26.43
C ILE A 390 17.14 4.41 27.07
N ASN A 391 16.20 4.51 28.01
CA ASN A 391 15.39 3.36 28.40
C ASN A 391 14.39 3.05 27.26
N VAL A 392 14.47 1.85 26.68
CA VAL A 392 13.70 1.46 25.53
C VAL A 392 12.17 1.58 25.76
N ASN A 393 11.73 1.38 27.00
CA ASN A 393 10.31 1.53 27.36
C ASN A 393 9.79 2.97 27.18
N THR A 394 10.68 3.98 27.15
CA THR A 394 10.29 5.38 26.93
C THR A 394 10.12 5.76 25.47
N LEU A 395 10.47 4.88 24.55
CA LEU A 395 10.25 5.07 23.11
C LEU A 395 8.79 4.88 22.70
N PHE A 396 7.99 4.23 23.56
CA PHE A 396 6.59 3.93 23.29
C PHE A 396 5.69 4.66 24.30
N ASP A 397 4.76 5.44 23.77
CA ASP A 397 3.74 6.10 24.58
C ASP A 397 2.69 5.11 25.08
N LYS A 398 1.89 5.51 26.09
CA LYS A 398 0.76 4.71 26.59
C LYS A 398 -0.26 4.38 25.52
N SER A 399 -0.30 5.14 24.42
CA SER A 399 -1.14 4.89 23.24
C SER A 399 -0.60 3.78 22.34
N ASP A 400 0.68 3.40 22.47
CA ASP A 400 1.34 2.35 21.69
C ASP A 400 1.47 1.04 22.49
N GLU A 401 0.33 0.58 23.04
CA GLU A 401 0.28 -0.64 23.85
C GLU A 401 0.80 -1.87 23.10
N LYS A 402 0.64 -1.91 21.76
CA LYS A 402 1.06 -3.05 20.94
C LYS A 402 2.57 -3.22 21.00
N ASN A 403 3.33 -2.19 20.66
CA ASN A 403 4.80 -2.26 20.67
C ASN A 403 5.38 -2.44 22.07
N SER A 404 4.76 -1.84 23.09
CA SER A 404 5.17 -2.04 24.49
C SER A 404 5.00 -3.51 24.94
N LYS A 405 3.90 -4.18 24.55
CA LYS A 405 3.71 -5.61 24.81
C LYS A 405 4.71 -6.50 24.05
N LEU A 406 5.03 -6.15 22.80
CA LEU A 406 6.03 -6.87 22.01
C LEU A 406 7.42 -6.82 22.65
N LEU A 407 7.85 -5.66 23.14
CA LEU A 407 9.11 -5.51 23.88
C LEU A 407 9.17 -6.41 25.13
N GLN A 408 8.09 -6.46 25.91
CA GLN A 408 8.02 -7.29 27.12
C GLN A 408 8.14 -8.79 26.84
N GLN A 409 7.78 -9.20 25.64
CA GLN A 409 7.85 -10.58 25.15
C GLN A 409 9.14 -10.87 24.34
N PHE A 410 10.03 -9.88 24.17
CA PHE A 410 11.23 -9.94 23.33
C PHE A 410 10.91 -10.19 21.85
N LEU A 411 9.72 -9.80 21.42
CA LEU A 411 9.28 -9.85 20.02
C LEU A 411 9.70 -8.57 19.26
N PRO A 412 9.73 -8.60 17.90
CA PRO A 412 10.12 -7.44 17.14
C PRO A 412 9.16 -6.28 17.39
N ALA A 413 9.67 -5.22 17.99
CA ALA A 413 8.97 -3.95 18.15
C ALA A 413 9.53 -2.93 17.16
N LEU A 414 8.66 -2.10 16.61
CA LEU A 414 9.01 -1.12 15.59
C LEU A 414 8.93 0.30 16.15
N THR A 415 9.92 1.10 15.82
CA THR A 415 9.96 2.53 16.10
C THR A 415 10.52 3.27 14.89
N THR A 416 10.77 4.58 15.02
CA THR A 416 11.40 5.37 13.97
C THR A 416 12.73 5.91 14.46
N TRP A 417 13.66 6.11 13.52
CA TRP A 417 14.97 6.67 13.84
C TRP A 417 14.83 8.08 14.45
N GLU A 418 13.87 8.84 13.95
CA GLU A 418 13.57 10.19 14.46
C GLU A 418 13.11 10.17 15.93
N LYS A 419 12.28 9.19 16.33
CA LYS A 419 11.88 9.01 17.74
C LYS A 419 13.07 8.70 18.63
N ILE A 420 13.99 7.86 18.17
CA ILE A 420 15.23 7.55 18.87
C ILE A 420 16.06 8.83 19.07
N LEU A 421 16.31 9.57 17.98
CA LEU A 421 17.09 10.81 18.02
C LEU A 421 16.45 11.90 18.90
N LYS A 422 15.14 12.10 18.78
CA LYS A 422 14.40 13.06 19.65
C LYS A 422 14.51 12.71 21.14
N SER A 423 14.51 11.43 21.47
CA SER A 423 14.64 10.97 22.86
C SER A 423 16.06 11.19 23.40
N ILE A 424 17.08 11.08 22.57
CA ILE A 424 18.46 11.42 22.91
C ILE A 424 18.60 12.93 23.19
N ASN A 425 18.08 13.75 22.30
CA ASN A 425 18.19 15.22 22.42
C ASN A 425 17.45 15.77 23.65
N LYS A 426 16.30 15.19 24.03
CA LYS A 426 15.60 15.59 25.27
C LYS A 426 16.44 15.38 26.53
N LYS A 427 17.27 14.35 26.60
CA LYS A 427 18.15 14.14 27.79
C LYS A 427 19.35 15.11 27.84
N ARG A 428 19.86 15.57 26.67
CA ARG A 428 20.96 16.55 26.63
C ARG A 428 20.57 17.94 27.11
N VAL A 429 19.28 18.28 27.13
CA VAL A 429 18.76 19.57 27.61
C VAL A 429 18.59 19.58 29.15
N TYR A 430 18.55 18.42 29.80
CA TYR A 430 18.34 18.26 31.24
C TYR A 430 19.56 17.67 31.99
N ALA A 431 20.68 17.47 31.30
CA ALA A 431 21.98 17.12 31.87
C ALA A 431 22.97 18.32 31.78
#